data_abba930f613f41f4495f676701d54684
#
_entry.id   abba930f613f41f4495f676701d54684
#
_cell.length_a   1.000
_cell.length_b   1.000
_cell.length_c   1.000
_cell.angle_alpha   90.00
_cell.angle_beta   90.00
_cell.angle_gamma   90.00
#
_symmetry.space_group_name_H-M   'P 1'
#
loop_
_entity.id
_entity.type
_entity.pdbx_description
1 polymer ?
#
loop_
_entity_poly.entity_id
_entity_poly.type
_entity_poly.pdbx_seq_one_letter_code
_entity_poly.pdbx_strand_id
1 'polypeptide(L)'
;MTGVQTCALPISKPDLVHRGIAHLHSLGYKTVLGSHTLDRGPLYYAGTAENRLHDLHAAFADPAIDGIVCARGGWGSAELLPFLDAALIRSNPKIFVGYSDHTSLHCWLHNEGNLVTFYGPMVAADFSRDDGVDNASWRHSLQEDLRWSLGVADGLRVLRPGVAKGLLNGGCISIFAEALGTPYAPRIDDDSILFLEDIGTKPYQWDRLLLHLRYSGLLNKVTGIVFGDMGQCIPVDENEYLDRAILHSLRNFDGPIAIGLRSGHVGVCNVTLPLGIAAMLDLSEAGNPRMHLLEAAVTV
;
A
#
# COMPACT_ATOMS: atom_id res chain seq x y z
N MET A 1 -6.71 -19.85 1.35
CA MET A 1 -6.61 -19.06 2.61
C MET A 1 -7.75 -19.44 3.55
N THR A 2 -7.44 -19.95 4.73
CA THR A 2 -8.45 -20.46 5.67
C THR A 2 -8.74 -19.51 6.82
N GLY A 3 -7.94 -18.49 7.07
CA GLY A 3 -8.20 -17.49 8.10
C GLY A 3 -7.71 -16.12 7.68
N VAL A 4 -8.61 -15.15 7.60
CA VAL A 4 -8.28 -13.73 7.38
C VAL A 4 -8.71 -12.98 8.62
N GLN A 5 -7.76 -12.36 9.33
CA GLN A 5 -8.07 -11.50 10.46
C GLN A 5 -8.17 -10.05 10.01
N THR A 6 -9.16 -9.34 10.50
CA THR A 6 -9.30 -7.91 10.29
C THR A 6 -8.76 -7.15 11.51
N CYS A 7 -7.81 -6.25 11.29
CA CYS A 7 -7.29 -5.33 12.29
C CYS A 7 -7.75 -3.91 11.96
N ALA A 8 -8.24 -3.15 12.94
CA ALA A 8 -8.66 -1.77 12.73
C ALA A 8 -7.77 -0.81 13.53
N LEU A 9 -7.38 0.30 12.90
CA LEU A 9 -6.62 1.36 13.56
C LEU A 9 -7.53 2.53 13.95
N PRO A 10 -8.34 3.17 13.08
CA PRO A 10 -9.40 4.08 13.50
C PRO A 10 -10.75 3.36 13.61
N ILE A 11 -11.67 4.02 14.33
CA ILE A 11 -13.04 3.51 14.50
C ILE A 11 -13.70 3.20 13.16
N SER A 12 -14.07 1.95 12.97
CA SER A 12 -14.79 1.48 11.79
C SER A 12 -16.30 1.52 12.03
N LYS A 13 -17.08 1.78 10.96
CA LYS A 13 -18.52 1.61 10.99
C LYS A 13 -18.83 0.11 10.91
N PRO A 14 -19.52 -0.50 11.90
CA PRO A 14 -19.76 -1.95 11.90
C PRO A 14 -20.42 -2.47 10.61
N ASP A 15 -21.40 -1.73 10.05
CA ASP A 15 -22.09 -2.14 8.83
C ASP A 15 -21.14 -2.25 7.62
N LEU A 16 -20.12 -1.37 7.52
CA LEU A 16 -19.11 -1.45 6.47
C LEU A 16 -18.20 -2.66 6.66
N VAL A 17 -17.80 -2.93 7.91
CA VAL A 17 -17.00 -4.11 8.25
C VAL A 17 -17.76 -5.39 7.89
N HIS A 18 -19.02 -5.51 8.28
CA HIS A 18 -19.84 -6.67 7.98
C HIS A 18 -20.05 -6.86 6.47
N ARG A 19 -20.28 -5.78 5.72
CA ARG A 19 -20.36 -5.87 4.25
C ARG A 19 -19.06 -6.36 3.62
N GLY A 20 -17.93 -5.82 4.04
CA GLY A 20 -16.61 -6.26 3.56
C GLY A 20 -16.32 -7.72 3.90
N ILE A 21 -16.70 -8.18 5.10
CA ILE A 21 -16.61 -9.59 5.51
C ILE A 21 -17.49 -10.46 4.60
N ALA A 22 -18.73 -10.04 4.32
CA ALA A 22 -19.61 -10.78 3.43
C ALA A 22 -19.04 -10.89 2.01
N HIS A 23 -18.39 -9.84 1.52
CA HIS A 23 -17.69 -9.86 0.23
C HIS A 23 -16.50 -10.86 0.27
N LEU A 24 -15.65 -10.82 1.29
CA LEU A 24 -14.57 -11.80 1.45
C LEU A 24 -15.09 -13.25 1.50
N HIS A 25 -16.22 -13.49 2.20
CA HIS A 25 -16.86 -14.80 2.21
C HIS A 25 -17.34 -15.22 0.81
N SER A 26 -17.86 -14.30 0.00
CA SER A 26 -18.27 -14.59 -1.38
C SER A 26 -17.10 -14.98 -2.29
N LEU A 27 -15.88 -14.52 -1.95
CA LEU A 27 -14.64 -14.92 -2.61
C LEU A 27 -14.05 -16.23 -2.06
N GLY A 28 -14.72 -16.85 -1.08
CA GLY A 28 -14.33 -18.16 -0.52
C GLY A 28 -13.41 -18.07 0.71
N TYR A 29 -13.13 -16.88 1.22
CA TYR A 29 -12.32 -16.72 2.43
C TYR A 29 -13.13 -16.99 3.70
N LYS A 30 -12.51 -17.62 4.70
CA LYS A 30 -13.02 -17.64 6.07
C LYS A 30 -12.39 -16.47 6.83
N THR A 31 -13.20 -15.72 7.54
CA THR A 31 -12.71 -14.54 8.26
C THR A 31 -12.84 -14.70 9.76
N VAL A 32 -11.88 -14.17 10.48
CA VAL A 32 -11.90 -13.96 11.94
C VAL A 32 -11.80 -12.46 12.17
N LEU A 33 -12.70 -11.91 12.97
CA LEU A 33 -12.66 -10.50 13.34
C LEU A 33 -11.76 -10.35 14.58
N GLY A 34 -10.77 -9.46 14.53
CA GLY A 34 -9.96 -9.12 15.69
C GLY A 34 -10.83 -8.60 16.84
N SER A 35 -10.48 -8.97 18.07
CA SER A 35 -11.30 -8.74 19.26
C SER A 35 -11.64 -7.26 19.46
N HIS A 36 -10.73 -6.38 19.06
CA HIS A 36 -10.82 -4.93 19.25
C HIS A 36 -11.14 -4.14 17.96
N THR A 37 -11.42 -4.83 16.85
CA THR A 37 -11.65 -4.18 15.54
C THR A 37 -12.80 -3.17 15.55
N LEU A 38 -13.82 -3.38 16.36
CA LEU A 38 -15.01 -2.52 16.49
C LEU A 38 -15.01 -1.67 17.75
N ASP A 39 -13.95 -1.70 18.54
CA ASP A 39 -13.84 -0.90 19.76
C ASP A 39 -13.85 0.60 19.44
N ARG A 40 -14.34 1.37 20.40
CA ARG A 40 -14.23 2.82 20.41
C ARG A 40 -13.23 3.20 21.49
N GLY A 41 -12.05 3.55 21.07
CA GLY A 41 -11.00 4.03 21.93
C GLY A 41 -11.03 5.54 22.16
N PRO A 42 -10.02 6.10 22.80
CA PRO A 42 -9.87 7.54 22.92
C PRO A 42 -9.72 8.16 21.52
N LEU A 43 -10.29 9.34 21.32
CA LEU A 43 -10.24 10.08 20.05
C LEU A 43 -10.86 9.26 18.89
N TYR A 44 -10.09 9.04 17.85
CA TYR A 44 -10.49 8.38 16.59
C TYR A 44 -9.98 6.94 16.45
N TYR A 45 -9.32 6.38 17.49
CA TYR A 45 -8.74 5.04 17.45
C TYR A 45 -9.76 3.93 17.74
N ALA A 46 -9.56 2.77 17.16
CA ALA A 46 -10.24 1.54 17.55
C ALA A 46 -9.49 0.90 18.73
N GLY A 47 -9.96 1.15 19.93
CA GLY A 47 -9.31 0.70 21.16
C GLY A 47 -8.02 1.46 21.50
N THR A 48 -7.29 0.97 22.49
CA THR A 48 -5.97 1.49 22.88
C THR A 48 -4.87 0.96 21.95
N ALA A 49 -3.66 1.51 22.02
CA ALA A 49 -2.52 0.99 21.28
C ALA A 49 -2.22 -0.47 21.65
N GLU A 50 -2.34 -0.82 22.95
CA GLU A 50 -2.16 -2.18 23.45
C GLU A 50 -3.19 -3.15 22.85
N ASN A 51 -4.47 -2.76 22.76
CA ASN A 51 -5.52 -3.57 22.17
C ASN A 51 -5.25 -3.86 20.68
N ARG A 52 -4.87 -2.83 19.93
CA ARG A 52 -4.54 -2.95 18.50
C ARG A 52 -3.30 -3.80 18.27
N LEU A 53 -2.26 -3.63 19.10
CA LEU A 53 -1.06 -4.44 19.08
C LEU A 53 -1.35 -5.91 19.42
N HIS A 54 -2.19 -6.14 20.46
CA HIS A 54 -2.63 -7.48 20.84
C HIS A 54 -3.30 -8.20 19.66
N ASP A 55 -4.27 -7.55 19.00
CA ASP A 55 -4.97 -8.14 17.85
C ASP A 55 -3.99 -8.47 16.70
N LEU A 56 -3.05 -7.57 16.42
CA LEU A 56 -2.06 -7.79 15.37
C LEU A 56 -1.11 -8.96 15.70
N HIS A 57 -0.58 -9.01 16.93
CA HIS A 57 0.28 -10.11 17.38
C HIS A 57 -0.47 -11.43 17.44
N ALA A 58 -1.72 -11.43 17.92
CA ALA A 58 -2.57 -12.64 17.94
C ALA A 58 -2.80 -13.18 16.53
N ALA A 59 -3.02 -12.28 15.55
CA ALA A 59 -3.16 -12.67 14.15
C ALA A 59 -1.90 -13.33 13.59
N PHE A 60 -0.73 -12.77 13.88
CA PHE A 60 0.53 -13.36 13.45
C PHE A 60 0.81 -14.70 14.16
N ALA A 61 0.49 -14.82 15.46
CA ALA A 61 0.75 -16.01 16.24
C ALA A 61 -0.17 -17.21 15.92
N ASP A 62 -1.38 -16.95 15.42
CA ASP A 62 -2.36 -18.00 15.18
C ASP A 62 -2.05 -18.78 13.89
N PRO A 63 -1.70 -20.08 13.97
CA PRO A 63 -1.39 -20.87 12.78
C PRO A 63 -2.62 -21.17 11.89
N ALA A 64 -3.84 -20.88 12.35
CA ALA A 64 -5.06 -21.00 11.53
C ALA A 64 -5.33 -19.76 10.66
N ILE A 65 -4.54 -18.68 10.83
CA ILE A 65 -4.64 -17.46 10.06
C ILE A 65 -3.55 -17.44 8.98
N ASP A 66 -3.93 -17.35 7.70
CA ASP A 66 -3.01 -17.26 6.57
C ASP A 66 -2.71 -15.80 6.20
N GLY A 67 -3.63 -14.88 6.48
CA GLY A 67 -3.49 -13.49 6.10
C GLY A 67 -4.23 -12.51 6.99
N ILE A 68 -3.77 -11.28 6.99
CA ILE A 68 -4.29 -10.14 7.74
C ILE A 68 -4.74 -9.08 6.74
N VAL A 69 -6.03 -8.75 6.72
CA VAL A 69 -6.57 -7.67 5.88
C VAL A 69 -7.04 -6.55 6.80
N CYS A 70 -6.44 -5.38 6.68
CA CYS A 70 -6.76 -4.24 7.53
C CYS A 70 -8.21 -3.78 7.34
N ALA A 71 -8.88 -3.39 8.42
CA ALA A 71 -10.27 -2.96 8.36
C ALA A 71 -10.42 -1.63 7.62
N ARG A 72 -9.61 -0.64 7.97
CA ARG A 72 -9.51 0.66 7.30
C ARG A 72 -8.22 1.38 7.69
N GLY A 73 -7.80 2.36 6.87
CA GLY A 73 -6.75 3.31 7.19
C GLY A 73 -7.22 4.45 8.11
N GLY A 74 -6.44 5.50 8.21
CA GLY A 74 -6.68 6.69 9.01
C GLY A 74 -5.42 7.16 9.71
N TRP A 75 -5.25 6.88 11.01
CA TRP A 75 -4.04 7.17 11.77
C TRP A 75 -3.92 6.22 12.96
N GLY A 76 -2.69 5.81 13.29
CA GLY A 76 -2.38 5.05 14.49
C GLY A 76 -1.42 3.88 14.30
N SER A 77 -1.05 3.52 13.08
CA SER A 77 -0.07 2.46 12.80
C SER A 77 1.28 2.77 13.43
N ALA A 78 1.72 4.03 13.33
CA ALA A 78 3.03 4.46 13.82
C ALA A 78 3.19 4.31 15.33
N GLU A 79 2.09 4.38 16.11
CA GLU A 79 2.13 4.15 17.56
C GLU A 79 2.51 2.72 17.95
N LEU A 80 2.30 1.76 17.06
CA LEU A 80 2.55 0.34 17.32
C LEU A 80 4.00 -0.05 17.06
N LEU A 81 4.71 0.67 16.19
CA LEU A 81 6.03 0.28 15.68
C LEU A 81 7.07 -0.02 16.77
N PRO A 82 7.15 0.74 17.91
CA PRO A 82 8.10 0.46 18.99
C PRO A 82 7.85 -0.86 19.72
N PHE A 83 6.65 -1.42 19.59
CA PHE A 83 6.20 -2.57 20.37
C PHE A 83 5.99 -3.83 19.53
N LEU A 84 6.21 -3.76 18.22
CA LEU A 84 6.08 -4.91 17.32
C LEU A 84 7.18 -5.94 17.60
N ASP A 85 6.77 -7.21 17.72
CA ASP A 85 7.69 -8.32 17.92
C ASP A 85 8.17 -8.88 16.57
N ALA A 86 9.39 -8.48 16.17
CA ALA A 86 10.00 -8.94 14.94
C ALA A 86 10.29 -10.45 14.92
N ALA A 87 10.58 -11.07 16.08
CA ALA A 87 10.85 -12.50 16.16
C ALA A 87 9.56 -13.31 15.94
N LEU A 88 8.47 -12.89 16.58
CA LEU A 88 7.15 -13.48 16.36
C LEU A 88 6.76 -13.41 14.89
N ILE A 89 6.87 -12.23 14.27
CA ILE A 89 6.44 -12.00 12.89
C ILE A 89 7.28 -12.79 11.90
N ARG A 90 8.61 -12.81 12.04
CA ARG A 90 9.50 -13.61 11.17
C ARG A 90 9.27 -15.12 11.30
N SER A 91 8.88 -15.59 12.49
CA SER A 91 8.60 -17.01 12.73
C SER A 91 7.23 -17.42 12.20
N ASN A 92 6.35 -16.49 11.92
CA ASN A 92 4.98 -16.72 11.46
C ASN A 92 4.64 -15.81 10.27
N PRO A 93 5.32 -15.94 9.13
CA PRO A 93 5.07 -15.08 7.98
C PRO A 93 3.63 -15.22 7.51
N LYS A 94 2.97 -14.08 7.24
CA LYS A 94 1.58 -14.02 6.78
C LYS A 94 1.42 -12.95 5.71
N ILE A 95 0.42 -13.14 4.86
CA ILE A 95 -0.06 -12.09 3.97
C ILE A 95 -0.55 -10.92 4.82
N PHE A 96 -0.06 -9.71 4.54
CA PHE A 96 -0.51 -8.48 5.19
C PHE A 96 -0.99 -7.49 4.14
N VAL A 97 -2.27 -7.09 4.21
CA VAL A 97 -2.94 -6.23 3.23
C VAL A 97 -3.51 -4.98 3.88
N GLY A 98 -3.21 -3.84 3.30
CA GLY A 98 -3.76 -2.53 3.69
C GLY A 98 -3.12 -1.40 2.90
N TYR A 99 -3.59 -0.18 3.08
CA TYR A 99 -3.00 1.02 2.47
C TYR A 99 -3.15 2.25 3.39
N SER A 100 -2.74 3.44 2.93
CA SER A 100 -2.85 4.66 3.72
C SER A 100 -1.94 4.64 4.95
N ASP A 101 -2.46 4.84 6.15
CA ASP A 101 -1.76 4.79 7.45
C ASP A 101 -0.92 3.50 7.63
N HIS A 102 -1.38 2.39 7.04
CA HIS A 102 -0.66 1.12 7.10
C HIS A 102 0.69 1.13 6.36
N THR A 103 1.01 2.19 5.62
CA THR A 103 2.35 2.40 5.06
C THR A 103 3.43 2.30 6.13
N SER A 104 3.17 2.78 7.35
CA SER A 104 4.09 2.62 8.49
C SER A 104 4.35 1.14 8.80
N LEU A 105 3.31 0.31 8.79
CA LEU A 105 3.43 -1.13 9.01
C LEU A 105 4.10 -1.83 7.84
N HIS A 106 3.78 -1.46 6.59
CA HIS A 106 4.47 -1.99 5.40
C HIS A 106 5.98 -1.76 5.50
N CYS A 107 6.40 -0.54 5.80
CA CYS A 107 7.82 -0.20 5.98
C CYS A 107 8.47 -1.03 7.09
N TRP A 108 7.82 -1.15 8.24
CA TRP A 108 8.34 -1.91 9.38
C TRP A 108 8.41 -3.41 9.08
N LEU A 109 7.35 -3.99 8.48
CA LEU A 109 7.28 -5.40 8.12
C LEU A 109 8.33 -5.76 7.06
N HIS A 110 8.62 -4.86 6.14
CA HIS A 110 9.73 -5.03 5.21
C HIS A 110 11.08 -4.94 5.93
N ASN A 111 11.31 -3.88 6.71
CA ASN A 111 12.60 -3.61 7.35
C ASN A 111 13.00 -4.64 8.40
N GLU A 112 12.06 -5.04 9.26
CA GLU A 112 12.30 -5.83 10.46
C GLU A 112 11.65 -7.23 10.38
N GLY A 113 10.56 -7.35 9.65
CA GLY A 113 9.84 -8.61 9.42
C GLY A 113 10.41 -9.43 8.28
N ASN A 114 11.12 -8.81 7.34
CA ASN A 114 11.58 -9.41 6.08
C ASN A 114 10.42 -10.02 5.28
N LEU A 115 9.29 -9.31 5.21
CA LEU A 115 8.06 -9.75 4.56
C LEU A 115 7.75 -8.94 3.31
N VAL A 116 7.32 -9.63 2.26
CA VAL A 116 6.51 -9.03 1.19
C VAL A 116 5.14 -8.69 1.75
N THR A 117 4.67 -7.48 1.47
CA THR A 117 3.36 -7.00 1.93
C THR A 117 2.53 -6.51 0.76
N PHE A 118 1.23 -6.29 0.96
CA PHE A 118 0.31 -5.99 -0.14
C PHE A 118 -0.39 -4.65 0.08
N TYR A 119 -0.02 -3.67 -0.71
CA TYR A 119 -0.71 -2.38 -0.74
C TYR A 119 -2.00 -2.55 -1.52
N GLY A 120 -3.14 -2.62 -0.83
CA GLY A 120 -4.37 -3.06 -1.47
C GLY A 120 -5.61 -2.94 -0.59
N PRO A 121 -6.74 -3.44 -1.10
CA PRO A 121 -8.08 -3.21 -0.56
C PRO A 121 -8.23 -3.53 0.92
N MET A 122 -8.97 -2.67 1.63
CA MET A 122 -9.32 -2.82 3.03
C MET A 122 -10.79 -3.18 3.22
N VAL A 123 -11.10 -3.87 4.34
CA VAL A 123 -12.41 -4.49 4.57
C VAL A 123 -13.56 -3.47 4.57
N ALA A 124 -13.46 -2.42 5.37
CA ALA A 124 -14.53 -1.42 5.52
C ALA A 124 -14.45 -0.29 4.49
N ALA A 125 -13.36 -0.20 3.72
CA ALA A 125 -13.21 0.80 2.67
C ALA A 125 -13.63 0.23 1.31
N ASP A 126 -12.89 -0.75 0.81
CA ASP A 126 -13.02 -1.23 -0.56
C ASP A 126 -13.91 -2.46 -0.66
N PHE A 127 -13.69 -3.49 0.16
CA PHE A 127 -14.54 -4.69 0.19
C PHE A 127 -16.00 -4.40 0.59
N SER A 128 -16.27 -3.26 1.22
CA SER A 128 -17.64 -2.85 1.55
C SER A 128 -18.42 -2.27 0.37
N ARG A 129 -17.78 -2.10 -0.80
CA ARG A 129 -18.36 -1.57 -2.05
C ARG A 129 -18.37 -2.65 -3.12
N ASP A 130 -19.37 -2.65 -3.98
CA ASP A 130 -19.52 -3.66 -5.04
C ASP A 130 -18.39 -3.59 -6.08
N ASP A 131 -17.89 -2.39 -6.35
CA ASP A 131 -16.84 -2.09 -7.33
C ASP A 131 -15.49 -1.67 -6.67
N GLY A 132 -15.32 -1.90 -5.36
CA GLY A 132 -14.19 -1.39 -4.61
C GLY A 132 -12.87 -2.13 -4.87
N VAL A 133 -12.92 -3.38 -5.31
CA VAL A 133 -11.76 -4.27 -5.43
C VAL A 133 -11.51 -4.67 -6.87
N ASP A 134 -10.28 -4.56 -7.34
CA ASP A 134 -9.84 -5.21 -8.56
C ASP A 134 -9.57 -6.70 -8.30
N ASN A 135 -10.53 -7.55 -8.66
CA ASN A 135 -10.48 -8.99 -8.40
C ASN A 135 -9.36 -9.71 -9.16
N ALA A 136 -8.88 -9.16 -10.26
CA ALA A 136 -7.79 -9.77 -11.02
C ALA A 136 -6.46 -9.59 -10.28
N SER A 137 -6.09 -8.35 -9.95
CA SER A 137 -4.88 -8.06 -9.19
C SER A 137 -4.90 -8.69 -7.79
N TRP A 138 -6.07 -8.72 -7.13
CA TRP A 138 -6.24 -9.41 -5.85
C TRP A 138 -5.84 -10.89 -5.95
N ARG A 139 -6.36 -11.61 -6.96
CA ARG A 139 -6.02 -13.02 -7.16
C ARG A 139 -4.57 -13.21 -7.56
N HIS A 140 -4.07 -12.45 -8.53
CA HIS A 140 -2.67 -12.56 -8.99
C HIS A 140 -1.67 -12.29 -7.86
N SER A 141 -1.95 -11.31 -7.00
CA SER A 141 -1.06 -10.97 -5.89
C SER A 141 -1.02 -12.04 -4.79
N LEU A 142 -2.12 -12.78 -4.57
CA LEU A 142 -2.27 -13.73 -3.47
C LEU A 142 -2.16 -15.20 -3.91
N GLN A 143 -1.78 -15.45 -5.16
CA GLN A 143 -1.51 -16.78 -5.71
C GLN A 143 -0.07 -16.88 -6.16
N GLU A 144 0.41 -18.11 -6.40
CA GLU A 144 1.74 -18.34 -7.01
C GLU A 144 1.79 -17.95 -8.49
N ASP A 145 1.38 -16.75 -8.81
CA ASP A 145 1.42 -16.25 -10.18
C ASP A 145 2.78 -15.60 -10.44
N LEU A 146 3.60 -16.28 -11.23
CA LEU A 146 5.00 -15.92 -11.41
C LEU A 146 5.21 -14.59 -12.17
N ARG A 147 4.25 -14.20 -13.01
CA ARG A 147 4.37 -12.98 -13.83
C ARG A 147 3.02 -12.47 -14.27
N TRP A 148 2.73 -11.24 -13.93
CA TRP A 148 1.57 -10.52 -14.42
C TRP A 148 1.90 -9.04 -14.60
N SER A 149 1.03 -8.26 -15.23
CA SER A 149 1.34 -6.88 -15.51
C SER A 149 0.12 -5.98 -15.38
N LEU A 150 0.38 -4.74 -15.01
CA LEU A 150 -0.55 -3.63 -14.96
C LEU A 150 -0.28 -2.67 -16.12
N GLY A 151 -1.31 -1.99 -16.60
CA GLY A 151 -1.17 -1.10 -17.75
C GLY A 151 -2.27 -0.04 -17.82
N VAL A 152 -2.61 0.39 -19.03
CA VAL A 152 -3.64 1.42 -19.28
C VAL A 152 -4.98 1.05 -18.64
N ALA A 153 -5.37 -0.23 -18.70
CA ALA A 153 -6.62 -0.72 -18.10
C ALA A 153 -6.66 -0.51 -16.58
N ASP A 154 -5.49 -0.44 -15.92
CA ASP A 154 -5.34 -0.23 -14.49
C ASP A 154 -5.10 1.25 -14.13
N GLY A 155 -5.23 2.15 -15.11
CA GLY A 155 -5.07 3.58 -14.97
C GLY A 155 -3.67 4.12 -15.25
N LEU A 156 -2.69 3.24 -15.57
CA LEU A 156 -1.31 3.64 -15.76
C LEU A 156 -1.15 4.55 -16.99
N ARG A 157 -0.50 5.71 -16.80
CA ARG A 157 -0.23 6.72 -17.81
C ARG A 157 1.22 7.21 -17.71
N VAL A 158 1.86 7.45 -18.84
CA VAL A 158 3.24 7.93 -18.90
C VAL A 158 3.31 9.44 -18.59
N LEU A 159 4.18 9.82 -17.66
CA LEU A 159 4.62 11.23 -17.47
C LEU A 159 6.02 11.45 -18.04
N ARG A 160 6.93 10.51 -17.85
CA ARG A 160 8.28 10.50 -18.42
C ARG A 160 8.58 9.11 -18.94
N PRO A 161 8.95 8.97 -20.23
CA PRO A 161 9.26 7.67 -20.82
C PRO A 161 10.57 7.10 -20.29
N GLY A 162 10.75 5.80 -20.45
CA GLY A 162 11.96 5.05 -20.10
C GLY A 162 11.62 3.67 -19.57
N VAL A 163 12.65 2.92 -19.18
CA VAL A 163 12.52 1.58 -18.59
C VAL A 163 13.32 1.54 -17.29
N ALA A 164 12.72 0.99 -16.25
CA ALA A 164 13.38 0.75 -14.96
C ALA A 164 13.10 -0.66 -14.48
N LYS A 165 14.05 -1.22 -13.70
CA LYS A 165 13.88 -2.49 -12.97
C LYS A 165 14.31 -2.29 -11.54
N GLY A 166 13.68 -2.99 -10.62
CA GLY A 166 14.04 -2.94 -9.21
C GLY A 166 12.99 -3.55 -8.30
N LEU A 167 13.23 -3.50 -7.01
CA LEU A 167 12.23 -3.89 -6.02
C LEU A 167 11.14 -2.82 -5.91
N LEU A 168 9.88 -3.25 -5.92
CA LEU A 168 8.75 -2.35 -5.75
C LEU A 168 8.58 -2.00 -4.27
N ASN A 169 8.70 -0.73 -3.95
CA ASN A 169 8.54 -0.17 -2.61
C ASN A 169 7.58 1.02 -2.63
N GLY A 170 7.15 1.50 -1.48
CA GLY A 170 6.38 2.75 -1.40
C GLY A 170 5.14 2.69 -0.53
N GLY A 171 4.13 3.47 -0.91
CA GLY A 171 2.85 3.62 -0.20
C GLY A 171 2.31 5.05 -0.21
N CYS A 172 1.56 5.42 0.82
CA CYS A 172 1.06 6.77 1.03
C CYS A 172 2.23 7.72 1.29
N ILE A 173 2.44 8.73 0.41
CA ILE A 173 3.64 9.57 0.46
C ILE A 173 3.75 10.39 1.74
N SER A 174 2.65 10.88 2.29
CA SER A 174 2.70 11.63 3.55
C SER A 174 3.24 10.76 4.68
N ILE A 175 2.73 9.54 4.84
CA ILE A 175 3.16 8.58 5.87
C ILE A 175 4.61 8.11 5.60
N PHE A 176 4.93 7.84 4.35
CA PHE A 176 6.27 7.39 3.93
C PHE A 176 7.34 8.47 4.20
N ALA A 177 7.01 9.73 3.92
CA ALA A 177 7.91 10.86 4.13
C ALA A 177 8.03 11.25 5.62
N GLU A 178 6.95 11.16 6.40
CA GLU A 178 6.95 11.46 7.84
C GLU A 178 7.83 10.50 8.64
N ALA A 179 8.01 9.27 8.17
CA ALA A 179 8.89 8.29 8.79
C ALA A 179 10.39 8.61 8.65
N LEU A 180 10.78 9.46 7.67
CA LEU A 180 12.18 9.82 7.44
C LEU A 180 12.76 10.61 8.61
N GLY A 181 13.96 10.23 9.02
CA GLY A 181 14.62 10.81 10.19
C GLY A 181 14.22 10.16 11.52
N THR A 182 13.36 9.15 11.49
CA THR A 182 12.99 8.31 12.64
C THR A 182 13.70 6.95 12.59
N PRO A 183 13.73 6.18 13.69
CA PRO A 183 14.22 4.80 13.67
C PRO A 183 13.43 3.87 12.74
N TYR A 184 12.23 4.26 12.33
CA TYR A 184 11.31 3.49 11.49
C TYR A 184 11.28 3.94 10.03
N ALA A 185 12.26 4.75 9.61
CA ALA A 185 12.39 5.20 8.24
C ALA A 185 12.39 4.02 7.26
N PRO A 186 11.71 4.13 6.11
CA PRO A 186 11.72 3.08 5.11
C PRO A 186 13.15 2.81 4.62
N ARG A 187 13.54 1.55 4.63
CA ARG A 187 14.79 1.09 4.00
C ARG A 187 14.45 0.57 2.63
N ILE A 188 14.95 1.20 1.62
CA ILE A 188 14.82 0.75 0.24
C ILE A 188 16.21 0.35 -0.28
N ASP A 189 16.23 -0.70 -1.09
CA ASP A 189 17.44 -1.16 -1.74
C ASP A 189 17.80 -0.25 -2.92
N ASP A 190 19.07 -0.31 -3.33
CA ASP A 190 19.49 0.30 -4.58
C ASP A 190 18.71 -0.33 -5.75
N ASP A 191 18.45 0.44 -6.78
CA ASP A 191 17.61 0.04 -7.92
C ASP A 191 16.13 -0.25 -7.56
N SER A 192 15.52 0.53 -6.65
CA SER A 192 14.10 0.40 -6.32
C SER A 192 13.20 1.13 -7.31
N ILE A 193 12.00 0.60 -7.53
CA ILE A 193 10.85 1.30 -8.14
C ILE A 193 9.97 1.78 -6.99
N LEU A 194 9.64 3.08 -6.97
CA LEU A 194 8.86 3.66 -5.90
C LEU A 194 7.43 3.91 -6.34
N PHE A 195 6.46 3.28 -5.66
CA PHE A 195 5.05 3.59 -5.79
C PHE A 195 4.64 4.61 -4.73
N LEU A 196 4.01 5.71 -5.13
CA LEU A 196 3.57 6.79 -4.24
C LEU A 196 2.15 7.22 -4.57
N GLU A 197 1.31 7.32 -3.56
CA GLU A 197 -0.04 7.86 -3.70
C GLU A 197 -0.43 8.67 -2.45
N ASP A 198 -1.48 9.44 -2.54
CA ASP A 198 -2.11 10.13 -1.41
C ASP A 198 -3.50 10.61 -1.79
N ILE A 199 -4.28 11.10 -0.82
CA ILE A 199 -5.60 11.68 -1.02
C ILE A 199 -5.67 13.12 -0.49
N GLY A 200 -6.27 14.02 -1.26
CA GLY A 200 -6.50 15.41 -0.83
C GLY A 200 -5.24 16.26 -0.65
N THR A 201 -4.07 15.71 -0.92
CA THR A 201 -2.77 16.38 -0.80
C THR A 201 -2.57 17.35 -1.95
N LYS A 202 -2.46 18.65 -1.65
CA LYS A 202 -2.37 19.70 -2.66
C LYS A 202 -1.04 19.65 -3.43
N PRO A 203 -0.95 20.17 -4.67
CA PRO A 203 0.28 20.14 -5.48
C PRO A 203 1.52 20.69 -4.79
N TYR A 204 1.40 21.80 -4.02
CA TYR A 204 2.53 22.34 -3.26
C TYR A 204 2.96 21.44 -2.08
N GLN A 205 2.06 20.61 -1.56
CA GLN A 205 2.39 19.61 -0.53
C GLN A 205 3.14 18.44 -1.17
N TRP A 206 2.72 17.99 -2.36
CA TRP A 206 3.46 17.03 -3.17
C TRP A 206 4.89 17.51 -3.44
N ASP A 207 5.06 18.76 -3.89
CA ASP A 207 6.39 19.36 -4.10
C ASP A 207 7.25 19.28 -2.83
N ARG A 208 6.69 19.66 -1.69
CA ARG A 208 7.38 19.61 -0.40
C ARG A 208 7.77 18.17 0.00
N LEU A 209 6.86 17.21 -0.15
CA LEU A 209 7.11 15.82 0.21
C LEU A 209 8.16 15.18 -0.70
N LEU A 210 8.08 15.40 -2.01
CA LEU A 210 9.08 14.92 -2.97
C LEU A 210 10.46 15.55 -2.73
N LEU A 211 10.48 16.83 -2.36
CA LEU A 211 11.71 17.51 -1.97
C LEU A 211 12.31 16.89 -0.70
N HIS A 212 11.48 16.51 0.26
CA HIS A 212 11.92 15.81 1.48
C HIS A 212 12.53 14.45 1.15
N LEU A 213 11.88 13.64 0.29
CA LEU A 213 12.43 12.37 -0.20
C LEU A 213 13.79 12.57 -0.89
N ARG A 214 13.93 13.62 -1.68
CA ARG A 214 15.18 13.94 -2.35
C ARG A 214 16.29 14.33 -1.35
N TYR A 215 16.01 15.20 -0.40
CA TYR A 215 17.00 15.68 0.56
C TYR A 215 17.39 14.61 1.59
N SER A 216 16.54 13.63 1.87
CA SER A 216 16.90 12.47 2.66
C SER A 216 17.88 11.52 1.95
N GLY A 217 18.11 11.72 0.65
CA GLY A 217 18.92 10.83 -0.19
C GLY A 217 18.19 9.58 -0.70
N LEU A 218 16.91 9.39 -0.32
CA LEU A 218 16.14 8.21 -0.70
C LEU A 218 16.00 8.07 -2.22
N LEU A 219 15.76 9.17 -2.92
CA LEU A 219 15.60 9.15 -4.39
C LEU A 219 16.88 8.75 -5.14
N ASN A 220 18.06 8.76 -4.50
CA ASN A 220 19.30 8.29 -5.13
C ASN A 220 19.31 6.75 -5.35
N LYS A 221 18.42 6.03 -4.68
CA LYS A 221 18.25 4.58 -4.78
C LYS A 221 17.12 4.16 -5.72
N VAL A 222 16.41 5.14 -6.29
CA VAL A 222 15.21 4.92 -7.08
C VAL A 222 15.54 4.98 -8.57
N THR A 223 15.11 3.98 -9.33
CA THR A 223 15.29 3.90 -10.78
C THR A 223 14.03 4.25 -11.56
N GLY A 224 12.83 4.17 -10.94
CA GLY A 224 11.56 4.50 -11.55
C GLY A 224 10.52 4.90 -10.50
N ILE A 225 9.55 5.73 -10.88
CA ILE A 225 8.48 6.18 -9.99
C ILE A 225 7.11 5.95 -10.64
N VAL A 226 6.18 5.39 -9.87
CA VAL A 226 4.78 5.23 -10.24
C VAL A 226 3.93 5.97 -9.22
N PHE A 227 3.15 6.94 -9.68
CA PHE A 227 2.16 7.61 -8.85
C PHE A 227 0.79 6.94 -8.97
N GLY A 228 0.03 6.92 -7.87
CA GLY A 228 -1.34 6.44 -7.84
C GLY A 228 -2.32 7.36 -8.56
N ASP A 229 -3.60 7.14 -8.32
CA ASP A 229 -4.71 7.91 -8.93
C ASP A 229 -4.80 9.36 -8.43
N MET A 230 -4.16 9.67 -7.30
CA MET A 230 -4.07 11.02 -6.74
C MET A 230 -5.43 11.65 -6.43
N GLY A 231 -6.34 10.85 -5.89
CA GLY A 231 -7.72 11.26 -5.59
C GLY A 231 -7.82 12.55 -4.78
N GLN A 232 -8.67 13.47 -5.22
CA GLN A 232 -8.94 14.75 -4.56
C GLN A 232 -7.71 15.67 -4.34
N CYS A 233 -6.57 15.38 -4.95
CA CYS A 233 -5.36 16.22 -4.85
C CYS A 233 -5.53 17.54 -5.60
N ILE A 234 -6.28 17.52 -6.71
CA ILE A 234 -6.69 18.69 -7.49
C ILE A 234 -8.10 18.49 -8.05
N PRO A 235 -8.78 19.54 -8.50
CA PRO A 235 -9.97 19.42 -9.35
C PRO A 235 -9.64 18.63 -10.62
N VAL A 236 -10.62 17.83 -11.11
CA VAL A 236 -10.43 16.94 -12.26
C VAL A 236 -10.02 17.67 -13.54
N ASP A 237 -10.46 18.91 -13.70
CA ASP A 237 -10.13 19.80 -14.82
C ASP A 237 -8.73 20.43 -14.73
N GLU A 238 -8.01 20.26 -13.63
CA GLU A 238 -6.66 20.77 -13.41
C GLU A 238 -5.57 19.68 -13.38
N ASN A 239 -5.84 18.47 -13.88
CA ASN A 239 -4.89 17.34 -13.84
C ASN A 239 -3.50 17.68 -14.44
N GLU A 240 -3.44 18.47 -15.50
CA GLU A 240 -2.17 18.93 -16.09
C GLU A 240 -1.32 19.74 -15.10
N TYR A 241 -1.94 20.45 -14.17
CA TYR A 241 -1.22 21.21 -13.16
C TYR A 241 -0.47 20.28 -12.19
N LEU A 242 -1.10 19.17 -11.77
CA LEU A 242 -0.44 18.17 -10.92
C LEU A 242 0.73 17.48 -11.65
N ASP A 243 0.52 17.09 -12.90
CA ASP A 243 1.57 16.51 -13.75
C ASP A 243 2.79 17.43 -13.82
N ARG A 244 2.55 18.71 -14.07
CA ARG A 244 3.61 19.74 -14.13
C ARG A 244 4.32 19.93 -12.80
N ALA A 245 3.58 19.94 -11.69
CA ALA A 245 4.15 20.07 -10.35
C ALA A 245 5.05 18.86 -10.02
N ILE A 246 4.62 17.62 -10.31
CA ILE A 246 5.41 16.41 -10.12
C ILE A 246 6.68 16.45 -10.97
N LEU A 247 6.57 16.74 -12.25
CA LEU A 247 7.72 16.83 -13.16
C LEU A 247 8.70 17.92 -12.77
N HIS A 248 8.21 19.06 -12.23
CA HIS A 248 9.05 20.13 -11.70
C HIS A 248 9.82 19.66 -10.46
N SER A 249 9.16 19.02 -9.52
CA SER A 249 9.77 18.50 -8.28
C SER A 249 10.85 17.45 -8.58
N LEU A 250 10.60 16.63 -9.61
CA LEU A 250 11.47 15.53 -10.05
C LEU A 250 12.32 15.90 -11.27
N ARG A 251 12.61 17.18 -11.52
CA ARG A 251 13.41 17.61 -12.69
C ARG A 251 14.83 17.08 -12.72
N ASN A 252 15.38 16.69 -11.56
CA ASN A 252 16.72 16.11 -11.42
C ASN A 252 16.68 14.56 -11.25
N PHE A 253 15.55 13.95 -11.46
CA PHE A 253 15.39 12.51 -11.47
C PHE A 253 15.31 12.05 -12.92
N ASP A 254 16.18 11.15 -13.36
CA ASP A 254 16.32 10.77 -14.77
C ASP A 254 15.49 9.53 -15.15
N GLY A 255 14.95 8.79 -14.18
CA GLY A 255 14.18 7.58 -14.41
C GLY A 255 12.78 7.81 -15.00
N PRO A 256 12.13 6.74 -15.49
CA PRO A 256 10.75 6.79 -15.98
C PRO A 256 9.79 7.15 -14.84
N ILE A 257 8.71 7.88 -15.21
CA ILE A 257 7.66 8.30 -14.29
C ILE A 257 6.29 7.97 -14.91
N ALA A 258 5.47 7.22 -14.17
CA ALA A 258 4.07 6.99 -14.50
C ALA A 258 3.15 7.58 -13.43
N ILE A 259 1.86 7.78 -13.75
CA ILE A 259 0.79 8.23 -12.85
C ILE A 259 -0.53 7.55 -13.19
N GLY A 260 -1.45 7.56 -12.23
CA GLY A 260 -2.84 7.16 -12.42
C GLY A 260 -3.12 5.68 -12.07
N LEU A 261 -2.11 4.94 -11.57
CA LEU A 261 -2.34 3.57 -11.15
C LEU A 261 -3.39 3.50 -10.04
N ARG A 262 -4.48 2.76 -10.29
CA ARG A 262 -5.59 2.65 -9.33
C ARG A 262 -5.23 1.73 -8.16
N SER A 263 -4.31 2.14 -7.31
CA SER A 263 -3.98 1.47 -6.05
C SER A 263 -3.98 2.49 -4.90
N GLY A 264 -4.52 2.13 -3.76
CA GLY A 264 -4.62 2.99 -2.58
C GLY A 264 -5.95 3.77 -2.50
N HIS A 265 -5.90 5.10 -2.37
CA HIS A 265 -7.08 5.95 -2.22
C HIS A 265 -7.81 6.18 -3.56
N VAL A 266 -8.49 5.15 -4.03
CA VAL A 266 -9.20 5.19 -5.32
C VAL A 266 -10.72 5.07 -5.14
N GLY A 267 -11.46 5.58 -6.12
CA GLY A 267 -12.92 5.53 -6.13
C GLY A 267 -13.45 4.13 -6.41
N VAL A 268 -12.84 3.41 -7.36
CA VAL A 268 -13.27 2.10 -7.85
C VAL A 268 -12.09 1.22 -8.18
N CYS A 269 -12.29 -0.11 -8.17
CA CYS A 269 -11.33 -1.12 -8.64
C CYS A 269 -9.92 -0.93 -8.05
N ASN A 270 -9.81 -0.93 -6.72
CA ASN A 270 -8.52 -0.80 -6.04
C ASN A 270 -7.60 -1.98 -6.37
N VAL A 271 -6.52 -1.70 -7.07
CA VAL A 271 -5.49 -2.66 -7.48
C VAL A 271 -4.63 -3.04 -6.28
N THR A 272 -4.39 -4.34 -6.11
CA THR A 272 -3.47 -4.86 -5.11
C THR A 272 -2.06 -4.88 -5.66
N LEU A 273 -1.12 -4.25 -4.95
CA LEU A 273 0.30 -4.21 -5.30
C LEU A 273 1.14 -4.95 -4.26
N PRO A 274 1.85 -6.01 -4.61
CA PRO A 274 2.85 -6.59 -3.74
C PRO A 274 4.06 -5.66 -3.63
N LEU A 275 4.44 -5.29 -2.41
CA LEU A 275 5.62 -4.49 -2.10
C LEU A 275 6.74 -5.41 -1.61
N GLY A 276 7.97 -5.15 -2.07
CA GLY A 276 9.15 -5.96 -1.74
C GLY A 276 9.46 -7.05 -2.76
N ILE A 277 8.84 -7.02 -3.95
CA ILE A 277 9.14 -7.95 -5.06
C ILE A 277 9.79 -7.24 -6.25
N ALA A 278 10.47 -8.02 -7.09
CA ALA A 278 11.06 -7.52 -8.31
C ALA A 278 9.98 -7.08 -9.32
N ALA A 279 10.16 -5.88 -9.88
CA ALA A 279 9.28 -5.31 -10.89
C ALA A 279 10.06 -4.68 -12.04
N MET A 280 9.39 -4.48 -13.17
CA MET A 280 9.90 -3.71 -14.30
C MET A 280 8.83 -2.71 -14.75
N LEU A 281 9.20 -1.45 -14.77
CA LEU A 281 8.39 -0.37 -15.31
C LEU A 281 8.87 -0.08 -16.73
N ASP A 282 8.05 -0.40 -17.72
CA ASP A 282 8.29 -0.11 -19.13
C ASP A 282 7.34 0.98 -19.62
N LEU A 283 7.88 2.17 -19.79
CA LEU A 283 7.21 3.35 -20.30
C LEU A 283 7.80 3.80 -21.64
N SER A 284 8.45 2.92 -22.39
CA SER A 284 9.07 3.24 -23.69
C SER A 284 8.03 3.62 -24.75
N GLU A 285 6.82 3.05 -24.65
CA GLU A 285 5.69 3.35 -25.54
C GLU A 285 4.59 4.10 -24.79
N ALA A 286 4.38 5.38 -25.12
CA ALA A 286 3.42 6.24 -24.43
C ALA A 286 1.97 5.69 -24.45
N GLY A 287 1.57 4.99 -25.50
CA GLY A 287 0.24 4.38 -25.64
C GLY A 287 0.09 3.01 -24.97
N ASN A 288 1.17 2.40 -24.50
CA ASN A 288 1.17 1.05 -23.94
C ASN A 288 2.11 0.92 -22.72
N PRO A 289 1.97 1.79 -21.68
CA PRO A 289 2.77 1.66 -20.47
C PRO A 289 2.50 0.32 -19.79
N ARG A 290 3.56 -0.28 -19.24
CA ARG A 290 3.48 -1.53 -18.49
C ARG A 290 4.28 -1.48 -17.20
N MET A 291 3.70 -2.05 -16.17
CA MET A 291 4.39 -2.40 -14.94
C MET A 291 4.29 -3.92 -14.78
N HIS A 292 5.39 -4.61 -14.93
CA HIS A 292 5.48 -6.06 -14.81
C HIS A 292 5.92 -6.44 -13.41
N LEU A 293 5.18 -7.32 -12.75
CA LEU A 293 5.59 -8.00 -11.53
C LEU A 293 6.32 -9.28 -11.98
N LEU A 294 7.58 -9.43 -11.56
CA LEU A 294 8.50 -10.40 -12.18
C LEU A 294 8.62 -11.71 -11.41
N GLU A 295 8.05 -11.77 -10.21
CA GLU A 295 8.10 -12.95 -9.34
C GLU A 295 6.80 -13.11 -8.55
N ALA A 296 6.57 -14.28 -8.00
CA ALA A 296 5.44 -14.52 -7.12
C ALA A 296 5.65 -13.81 -5.77
N ALA A 297 4.61 -13.16 -5.28
CA ALA A 297 4.64 -12.47 -3.99
C ALA A 297 4.36 -13.41 -2.81
N VAL A 298 3.84 -14.60 -3.09
CA VAL A 298 3.57 -15.66 -2.10
C VAL A 298 4.20 -16.97 -2.57
N THR A 299 4.66 -17.77 -1.61
CA THR A 299 5.10 -19.16 -1.80
C THR A 299 4.22 -20.06 -0.96
N VAL A 300 3.78 -21.19 -1.51
CA VAL A 300 2.97 -22.22 -0.82
C VAL A 300 3.88 -23.21 -0.14
#